data_8b038a8c14002527fdf5a36f24919dcf
#
_entry.id   8b038a8c14002527fdf5a36f24919dcf
#
_cell.length_a   1.000
_cell.length_b   1.000
_cell.length_c   1.000
_cell.angle_alpha   90.00
_cell.angle_beta   90.00
_cell.angle_gamma   90.00
#
_symmetry.space_group_name_H-M   'P 1'
#
loop_
_entity.id
_entity.type
_entity.pdbx_description
1 polymer ?
#
loop_
_entity_poly.entity_id
_entity_poly.type
_entity_poly.pdbx_seq_one_letter_code
_entity_poly.pdbx_strand_id
1 'polypeptide(L)'
;MIIFMSYNIEKLDINNYPKCNAIWDMQADPLTEKFRKEIESGNREVYICKENGNFIGEIACVYDMNDPDYTISGQRIHLSRLIVKPNYRNKGIGGILIDFMIEKLKYNGYKEITVGVDKDNLAAIHLYRKKGFTKVLFDGCDEQGEYFKLLKTL
;
A
#
# COMPACT_ATOMS: atom_id res chain seq x y z
N MET A 1 4.88 26.11 22.61
CA MET A 1 5.65 25.67 21.42
C MET A 1 4.86 24.61 20.68
N ILE A 2 4.65 24.83 19.39
CA ILE A 2 3.97 23.88 18.56
C ILE A 2 5.02 22.97 17.91
N ILE A 3 4.92 21.66 18.16
CA ILE A 3 5.80 20.68 17.55
C ILE A 3 5.09 20.13 16.32
N PHE A 4 5.64 20.38 15.14
CA PHE A 4 5.18 19.78 13.92
C PHE A 4 5.93 18.47 13.71
N MET A 5 5.21 17.37 13.73
CA MET A 5 5.77 16.10 13.24
C MET A 5 5.79 16.17 11.73
N SER A 6 6.96 16.37 11.18
CA SER A 6 7.17 16.45 9.74
C SER A 6 7.35 15.05 9.18
N TYR A 7 6.29 14.51 8.57
CA TYR A 7 6.40 13.33 7.73
C TYR A 7 6.63 13.77 6.29
N ASN A 8 7.50 13.05 5.62
CA ASN A 8 7.78 13.24 4.21
C ASN A 8 7.51 11.94 3.47
N ILE A 9 6.77 11.99 2.37
CA ILE A 9 6.46 10.82 1.56
C ILE A 9 7.19 10.96 0.24
N GLU A 10 8.04 9.99 -0.08
CA GLU A 10 8.85 9.98 -1.29
C GLU A 10 8.72 8.64 -2.02
N LYS A 11 8.79 8.70 -3.35
CA LYS A 11 8.92 7.49 -4.16
C LYS A 11 10.26 6.83 -3.86
N LEU A 12 10.23 5.53 -3.64
CA LEU A 12 11.43 4.74 -3.38
C LEU A 12 12.26 4.59 -4.64
N ASP A 13 13.54 4.94 -4.55
CA ASP A 13 14.53 4.54 -5.54
C ASP A 13 14.94 3.09 -5.25
N ILE A 14 15.09 2.26 -6.30
CA ILE A 14 15.44 0.84 -6.12
C ILE A 14 16.76 0.65 -5.37
N ASN A 15 17.70 1.58 -5.51
CA ASN A 15 18.97 1.53 -4.79
C ASN A 15 18.79 1.63 -3.27
N ASN A 16 17.67 2.19 -2.83
CA ASN A 16 17.31 2.32 -1.41
C ASN A 16 16.37 1.22 -0.93
N TYR A 17 16.02 0.26 -1.78
CA TYR A 17 15.12 -0.82 -1.39
C TYR A 17 15.58 -1.55 -0.12
N PRO A 18 16.87 -1.86 0.08
CA PRO A 18 17.31 -2.51 1.32
C PRO A 18 16.98 -1.76 2.61
N LYS A 19 16.78 -0.44 2.54
CA LYS A 19 16.40 0.38 3.71
C LYS A 19 14.98 0.07 4.20
N CYS A 20 14.14 -0.56 3.39
CA CYS A 20 12.81 -1.02 3.80
C CYS A 20 12.88 -2.02 4.95
N ASN A 21 14.05 -2.64 5.18
CA ASN A 21 14.25 -3.52 6.33
C ASN A 21 13.99 -2.84 7.68
N ALA A 22 14.03 -1.52 7.73
CA ALA A 22 13.64 -0.77 8.93
C ALA A 22 12.14 -0.87 9.23
N ILE A 23 11.31 -1.15 8.20
CA ILE A 23 9.86 -1.23 8.31
C ILE A 23 9.39 -2.67 8.48
N TRP A 24 9.98 -3.60 7.72
CA TRP A 24 9.60 -5.02 7.72
C TRP A 24 10.83 -5.89 7.51
N ASP A 25 10.77 -7.14 7.97
CA ASP A 25 11.90 -8.07 7.91
C ASP A 25 12.05 -8.62 6.50
N MET A 26 12.95 -8.04 5.72
CA MET A 26 13.17 -8.41 4.33
C MET A 26 13.81 -9.79 4.16
N GLN A 27 14.56 -10.26 5.14
CA GLN A 27 15.18 -11.59 5.08
C GLN A 27 14.15 -12.69 5.29
N ALA A 28 13.19 -12.45 6.18
CA ALA A 28 12.17 -13.43 6.52
C ALA A 28 11.02 -13.48 5.51
N ASP A 29 10.79 -12.39 4.78
CA ASP A 29 9.63 -12.29 3.89
C ASP A 29 9.92 -12.98 2.55
N PRO A 30 9.13 -14.00 2.16
CA PRO A 30 9.35 -14.71 0.89
C PRO A 30 9.08 -13.88 -0.36
N LEU A 31 8.43 -12.71 -0.22
CA LEU A 31 8.06 -11.85 -1.34
C LEU A 31 9.13 -10.78 -1.65
N THR A 32 10.18 -10.68 -0.87
CA THR A 32 11.20 -9.63 -1.01
C THR A 32 11.77 -9.56 -2.42
N GLU A 33 12.18 -10.71 -2.98
CA GLU A 33 12.78 -10.75 -4.32
C GLU A 33 11.76 -10.50 -5.42
N LYS A 34 10.54 -11.01 -5.26
CA LYS A 34 9.44 -10.73 -6.19
C LYS A 34 9.17 -9.24 -6.28
N PHE A 35 9.06 -8.57 -5.14
CA PHE A 35 8.82 -7.14 -5.10
C PHE A 35 9.99 -6.34 -5.70
N ARG A 36 11.22 -6.78 -5.46
CA ARG A 36 12.39 -6.13 -6.07
C ARG A 36 12.29 -6.15 -7.60
N LYS A 37 11.95 -7.30 -8.17
CA LYS A 37 11.80 -7.45 -9.62
C LYS A 37 10.64 -6.59 -10.16
N GLU A 38 9.55 -6.50 -9.43
CA GLU A 38 8.42 -5.65 -9.82
C GLU A 38 8.78 -4.16 -9.79
N ILE A 39 9.57 -3.72 -8.82
CA ILE A 39 10.08 -2.34 -8.75
C ILE A 39 11.02 -2.08 -9.93
N GLU A 40 11.93 -2.99 -10.20
CA GLU A 40 12.90 -2.87 -11.29
C GLU A 40 12.22 -2.78 -12.65
N SER A 41 11.16 -3.56 -12.86
CA SER A 41 10.40 -3.55 -14.13
C SER A 41 9.47 -2.35 -14.27
N GLY A 42 9.23 -1.58 -13.20
CA GLY A 42 8.28 -0.48 -13.18
C GLY A 42 6.83 -0.89 -12.92
N ASN A 43 6.56 -2.18 -12.69
CA ASN A 43 5.20 -2.63 -12.38
C ASN A 43 4.77 -2.30 -10.95
N ARG A 44 5.71 -2.09 -10.05
CA ARG A 44 5.46 -1.70 -8.66
C ARG A 44 6.15 -0.39 -8.37
N GLU A 45 5.42 0.56 -7.83
CA GLU A 45 5.99 1.79 -7.28
C GLU A 45 5.74 1.83 -5.78
N VAL A 46 6.79 2.02 -5.01
CA VAL A 46 6.75 2.08 -3.55
C VAL A 46 6.94 3.53 -3.11
N TYR A 47 6.12 3.94 -2.15
CA TYR A 47 6.23 5.27 -1.53
C TYR A 47 6.51 5.09 -0.05
N ILE A 48 7.52 5.81 0.42
CA ILE A 48 8.05 5.69 1.77
C ILE A 48 7.67 6.92 2.58
N CYS A 49 7.07 6.69 3.73
CA CYS A 49 6.90 7.73 4.74
C CYS A 49 8.18 7.78 5.59
N LYS A 50 8.78 8.96 5.65
CA LYS A 50 9.99 9.22 6.41
C LYS A 50 9.73 10.21 7.53
N GLU A 51 10.41 10.02 8.64
CA GLU A 51 10.55 11.00 9.71
C GLU A 51 12.02 11.23 9.96
N ASN A 52 12.50 12.45 9.75
CA ASN A 52 13.92 12.80 9.89
C ASN A 52 14.84 11.86 9.09
N GLY A 53 14.43 11.49 7.88
CA GLY A 53 15.17 10.58 7.01
C GLY A 53 15.00 9.09 7.32
N ASN A 54 14.34 8.73 8.41
CA ASN A 54 14.12 7.35 8.79
C ASN A 54 12.89 6.77 8.12
N PHE A 55 12.97 5.56 7.60
CA PHE A 55 11.86 4.84 7.00
C PHE A 55 10.92 4.35 8.10
N ILE A 56 9.70 4.83 8.14
CA ILE A 56 8.71 4.48 9.16
C ILE A 56 7.45 3.84 8.63
N GLY A 57 7.19 3.92 7.34
CA GLY A 57 6.03 3.29 6.70
C GLY A 57 6.15 3.26 5.20
N GLU A 58 5.41 2.37 4.57
CA GLU A 58 5.37 2.25 3.12
C GLU A 58 4.01 1.84 2.60
N ILE A 59 3.74 2.21 1.37
CA ILE A 59 2.62 1.76 0.57
C ILE A 59 3.11 1.61 -0.87
N ALA A 60 2.54 0.66 -1.60
CA ALA A 60 2.89 0.47 -3.01
C ALA A 60 1.64 0.49 -3.87
N CYS A 61 1.80 0.88 -5.14
CA CYS A 61 0.82 0.59 -6.17
C CYS A 61 1.41 -0.37 -7.20
N VAL A 62 0.55 -1.23 -7.74
CA VAL A 62 0.91 -2.22 -8.76
C VAL A 62 0.01 -2.01 -9.96
N TYR A 63 0.61 -1.85 -11.13
CA TYR A 63 -0.10 -1.54 -12.36
C TYR A 63 -0.82 -2.74 -12.96
N ASP A 64 -0.17 -3.92 -12.90
CA ASP A 64 -0.70 -5.16 -13.46
C ASP A 64 -0.51 -6.31 -12.48
N MET A 65 -1.63 -6.79 -11.93
CA MET A 65 -1.68 -7.94 -11.01
C MET A 65 -2.01 -9.24 -11.75
N ASN A 66 -2.22 -9.17 -13.06
CA ASN A 66 -2.71 -10.29 -13.85
C ASN A 66 -4.03 -10.86 -13.29
N ASP A 67 -4.86 -9.97 -12.75
CA ASP A 67 -6.16 -10.28 -12.15
C ASP A 67 -7.07 -9.07 -12.38
N PRO A 68 -8.14 -9.20 -13.19
CA PRO A 68 -9.01 -8.08 -13.52
C PRO A 68 -9.84 -7.55 -12.36
N ASP A 69 -9.95 -8.30 -11.26
CA ASP A 69 -10.50 -7.74 -10.03
C ASP A 69 -9.59 -6.65 -9.48
N TYR A 70 -8.28 -6.84 -9.56
CA TYR A 70 -7.30 -5.91 -9.00
C TYR A 70 -6.87 -4.81 -9.94
N THR A 71 -6.68 -5.12 -11.23
CA THR A 71 -6.14 -4.13 -12.18
C THR A 71 -6.80 -4.23 -13.55
N ILE A 72 -7.01 -3.05 -14.15
CA ILE A 72 -7.43 -2.88 -15.55
C ILE A 72 -6.59 -1.73 -16.09
N SER A 73 -5.85 -1.98 -17.16
CA SER A 73 -4.90 -0.99 -17.72
C SER A 73 -5.54 0.38 -17.90
N GLY A 74 -4.91 1.41 -17.33
CA GLY A 74 -5.34 2.80 -17.44
C GLY A 74 -6.59 3.17 -16.66
N GLN A 75 -7.26 2.23 -16.01
CA GLN A 75 -8.52 2.45 -15.29
C GLN A 75 -8.48 2.08 -13.83
N ARG A 76 -7.98 0.87 -13.52
CA ARG A 76 -7.99 0.29 -12.17
C ARG A 76 -6.57 -0.08 -11.78
N ILE A 77 -6.14 0.37 -10.59
CA ILE A 77 -4.81 0.12 -10.05
C ILE A 77 -4.91 -0.45 -8.65
N HIS A 78 -3.96 -1.28 -8.27
CA HIS A 78 -3.97 -1.99 -6.99
C HIS A 78 -3.03 -1.33 -5.99
N LEU A 79 -3.51 -1.10 -4.76
CA LEU A 79 -2.64 -0.76 -3.63
C LEU A 79 -2.21 -2.04 -2.94
N SER A 80 -0.91 -2.12 -2.66
CA SER A 80 -0.29 -3.29 -2.07
C SER A 80 0.58 -2.85 -0.90
N ARG A 81 0.63 -3.67 0.12
CA ARG A 81 1.71 -3.59 1.10
C ARG A 81 1.71 -2.30 1.93
N LEU A 82 0.57 -1.93 2.49
CA LEU A 82 0.53 -0.86 3.50
C LEU A 82 1.10 -1.40 4.80
N ILE A 83 2.30 -0.95 5.17
CA ILE A 83 2.96 -1.34 6.40
C ILE A 83 3.47 -0.10 7.11
N VAL A 84 3.22 -0.03 8.42
CA VAL A 84 3.76 0.98 9.31
C VAL A 84 4.62 0.29 10.36
N LYS A 85 5.80 0.84 10.62
CA LYS A 85 6.73 0.33 11.62
C LYS A 85 6.01 0.18 12.98
N PRO A 86 6.21 -0.91 13.74
CA PRO A 86 5.38 -1.20 14.91
C PRO A 86 5.26 -0.07 15.93
N ASN A 87 6.36 0.62 16.25
CA ASN A 87 6.35 1.71 17.23
C ASN A 87 5.78 3.03 16.69
N TYR A 88 5.40 3.07 15.40
CA TYR A 88 4.73 4.20 14.74
C TYR A 88 3.27 3.93 14.44
N ARG A 89 2.73 2.78 14.84
CA ARG A 89 1.32 2.43 14.64
C ARG A 89 0.40 3.25 15.56
N ASN A 90 -0.87 3.33 15.18
CA ASN A 90 -1.91 4.09 15.91
C ASN A 90 -1.64 5.60 15.99
N LYS A 91 -0.87 6.13 15.04
CA LYS A 91 -0.56 7.56 14.91
C LYS A 91 -1.12 8.18 13.62
N GLY A 92 -1.93 7.43 12.87
CA GLY A 92 -2.57 7.90 11.65
C GLY A 92 -1.70 7.81 10.39
N ILE A 93 -0.51 7.22 10.44
CA ILE A 93 0.41 7.15 9.29
C ILE A 93 -0.17 6.33 8.15
N GLY A 94 -0.83 5.20 8.45
CA GLY A 94 -1.49 4.40 7.41
C GLY A 94 -2.52 5.20 6.64
N GLY A 95 -3.34 5.98 7.33
CA GLY A 95 -4.33 6.87 6.71
C GLY A 95 -3.69 7.95 5.84
N ILE A 96 -2.58 8.53 6.30
CA ILE A 96 -1.82 9.54 5.54
C ILE A 96 -1.29 8.93 4.24
N LEU A 97 -0.74 7.72 4.29
CA LEU A 97 -0.22 7.02 3.12
C LEU A 97 -1.34 6.70 2.11
N ILE A 98 -2.49 6.23 2.59
CA ILE A 98 -3.63 5.96 1.72
C ILE A 98 -4.12 7.25 1.06
N ASP A 99 -4.28 8.33 1.82
CA ASP A 99 -4.73 9.62 1.29
C ASP A 99 -3.76 10.15 0.22
N PHE A 100 -2.46 10.03 0.46
CA PHE A 100 -1.45 10.41 -0.51
C PHE A 100 -1.62 9.64 -1.82
N MET A 101 -1.81 8.33 -1.75
CA MET A 101 -1.98 7.50 -2.95
C MET A 101 -3.28 7.80 -3.68
N ILE A 102 -4.37 8.02 -2.96
CA ILE A 102 -5.66 8.39 -3.56
C ILE A 102 -5.50 9.66 -4.39
N GLU A 103 -4.93 10.72 -3.82
CA GLU A 103 -4.72 11.98 -4.52
C GLU A 103 -3.81 11.82 -5.74
N LYS A 104 -2.70 11.10 -5.58
CA LYS A 104 -1.75 10.88 -6.66
C LYS A 104 -2.35 10.10 -7.82
N LEU A 105 -3.06 9.02 -7.53
CA LEU A 105 -3.63 8.15 -8.56
C LEU A 105 -4.82 8.81 -9.26
N LYS A 106 -5.60 9.58 -8.52
CA LYS A 106 -6.67 10.40 -9.09
C LYS A 106 -6.11 11.45 -10.06
N TYR A 107 -5.05 12.14 -9.65
CA TYR A 107 -4.36 13.10 -10.50
C TYR A 107 -3.81 12.44 -11.77
N ASN A 108 -3.32 11.21 -11.67
CA ASN A 108 -2.80 10.44 -12.81
C ASN A 108 -3.89 9.88 -13.72
N GLY A 109 -5.17 10.10 -13.42
CA GLY A 109 -6.30 9.75 -14.27
C GLY A 109 -6.92 8.38 -14.03
N TYR A 110 -6.52 7.67 -12.97
CA TYR A 110 -7.16 6.40 -12.61
C TYR A 110 -8.59 6.64 -12.12
N LYS A 111 -9.46 5.68 -12.40
CA LYS A 111 -10.88 5.74 -12.03
C LYS A 111 -11.20 4.90 -10.80
N GLU A 112 -10.38 3.91 -10.51
CA GLU A 112 -10.64 2.94 -9.46
C GLU A 112 -9.33 2.48 -8.81
N ILE A 113 -9.40 2.26 -7.49
CA ILE A 113 -8.30 1.70 -6.72
C ILE A 113 -8.81 0.47 -5.99
N THR A 114 -7.99 -0.58 -5.94
CA THR A 114 -8.33 -1.83 -5.23
C THR A 114 -7.35 -2.13 -4.12
N VAL A 115 -7.81 -2.90 -3.14
CA VAL A 115 -6.99 -3.50 -2.09
C VAL A 115 -7.43 -4.94 -1.86
N GLY A 116 -6.50 -5.79 -1.43
CA GLY A 116 -6.80 -7.09 -0.85
C GLY A 116 -6.60 -7.02 0.66
N VAL A 117 -7.50 -7.60 1.43
CA VAL A 117 -7.40 -7.56 2.89
C VAL A 117 -7.92 -8.85 3.50
N ASP A 118 -7.14 -9.43 4.42
CA ASP A 118 -7.55 -10.61 5.17
C ASP A 118 -8.75 -10.28 6.08
N LYS A 119 -9.70 -11.21 6.16
CA LYS A 119 -10.92 -11.00 6.94
C LYS A 119 -10.68 -10.85 8.44
N ASP A 120 -9.59 -11.39 8.96
CA ASP A 120 -9.21 -11.27 10.37
C ASP A 120 -8.48 -9.96 10.68
N ASN A 121 -8.04 -9.22 9.65
CA ASN A 121 -7.40 -7.92 9.83
C ASN A 121 -8.46 -6.81 9.97
N LEU A 122 -9.12 -6.77 11.11
CA LEU A 122 -10.24 -5.84 11.35
C LEU A 122 -9.79 -4.37 11.30
N ALA A 123 -8.59 -4.08 11.78
CA ALA A 123 -8.06 -2.71 11.75
C ALA A 123 -7.88 -2.21 10.31
N ALA A 124 -7.34 -3.05 9.42
CA ALA A 124 -7.17 -2.71 8.02
C ALA A 124 -8.51 -2.55 7.30
N ILE A 125 -9.45 -3.47 7.55
CA ILE A 125 -10.80 -3.39 6.96
C ILE A 125 -11.47 -2.08 7.36
N HIS A 126 -11.41 -1.73 8.64
CA HIS A 126 -11.99 -0.47 9.13
C HIS A 126 -11.36 0.73 8.46
N LEU A 127 -10.03 0.76 8.36
CA LEU A 127 -9.30 1.85 7.73
C LEU A 127 -9.65 1.99 6.23
N TYR A 128 -9.64 0.89 5.48
CA TYR A 128 -9.98 0.92 4.06
C TYR A 128 -11.42 1.37 3.84
N ARG A 129 -12.37 0.86 4.61
CA ARG A 129 -13.78 1.29 4.50
C ARG A 129 -13.94 2.78 4.80
N LYS A 130 -13.26 3.27 5.82
CA LYS A 130 -13.25 4.70 6.16
C LYS A 130 -12.72 5.56 5.03
N LYS A 131 -11.75 5.05 4.26
CA LYS A 131 -11.16 5.75 3.11
C LYS A 131 -11.97 5.57 1.82
N GLY A 132 -13.09 4.86 1.86
CA GLY A 132 -14.01 4.74 0.74
C GLY A 132 -13.88 3.46 -0.09
N PHE A 133 -13.15 2.47 0.36
CA PHE A 133 -13.06 1.15 -0.27
C PHE A 133 -14.26 0.32 0.18
N THR A 134 -15.43 0.63 -0.39
CA THR A 134 -16.71 0.10 0.08
C THR A 134 -17.33 -0.95 -0.82
N LYS A 135 -16.87 -1.07 -2.07
CA LYS A 135 -17.37 -2.08 -2.99
C LYS A 135 -16.59 -3.38 -2.82
N VAL A 136 -17.30 -4.47 -2.56
CA VAL A 136 -16.71 -5.80 -2.45
C VAL A 136 -16.71 -6.46 -3.83
N LEU A 137 -15.52 -6.70 -4.39
CA LEU A 137 -15.35 -7.41 -5.66
C LEU A 137 -15.26 -8.91 -5.46
N PHE A 138 -14.74 -9.35 -4.35
CA PHE A 138 -14.54 -10.74 -4.02
C PHE A 138 -14.63 -10.95 -2.50
N ASP A 139 -15.28 -12.00 -2.10
CA ASP A 139 -15.42 -12.46 -0.72
C ASP A 139 -15.23 -13.97 -0.72
N GLY A 140 -14.08 -14.43 -0.29
CA GLY A 140 -13.80 -15.86 -0.36
C GLY A 140 -12.50 -16.23 0.35
N CYS A 141 -11.92 -17.35 -0.06
CA CYS A 141 -10.69 -17.85 0.55
C CYS A 141 -9.71 -18.36 -0.52
N ASP A 142 -8.45 -18.36 -0.15
CA ASP A 142 -7.37 -19.03 -0.86
C ASP A 142 -6.61 -19.92 0.12
N GLU A 143 -5.41 -20.37 -0.25
CA GLU A 143 -4.57 -21.22 0.58
C GLU A 143 -4.12 -20.55 1.88
N GLN A 144 -4.12 -19.20 1.92
CA GLN A 144 -3.67 -18.41 3.07
C GLN A 144 -4.82 -18.03 4.00
N GLY A 145 -6.07 -18.24 3.61
CA GLY A 145 -7.24 -17.94 4.41
C GLY A 145 -8.31 -17.13 3.70
N GLU A 146 -9.24 -16.61 4.47
CA GLU A 146 -10.35 -15.81 3.95
C GLU A 146 -9.94 -14.35 3.76
N TYR A 147 -10.38 -13.74 2.65
CA TYR A 147 -10.05 -12.35 2.34
C TYR A 147 -11.10 -11.68 1.47
N PHE A 148 -11.04 -10.35 1.43
CA PHE A 148 -11.81 -9.51 0.54
C PHE A 148 -10.92 -8.88 -0.52
N LYS A 149 -11.49 -8.67 -1.71
CA LYS A 149 -11.00 -7.66 -2.65
C LYS A 149 -11.96 -6.49 -2.60
N LEU A 150 -11.47 -5.31 -2.25
CA LEU A 150 -12.27 -4.11 -2.09
C LEU A 150 -11.88 -3.06 -3.13
N LEU A 151 -12.87 -2.26 -3.54
CA LEU A 151 -12.69 -1.22 -4.55
C LEU A 151 -13.19 0.12 -4.04
N LYS A 152 -12.43 1.16 -4.37
CA LYS A 152 -12.83 2.56 -4.25
C LYS A 152 -12.94 3.17 -5.63
N THR A 153 -14.05 3.86 -5.90
CA THR A 153 -14.21 4.71 -7.09
C THR A 153 -13.62 6.09 -6.81
N LEU A 154 -12.84 6.58 -7.74
CA LEU A 154 -12.19 7.90 -7.64
C LEU A 154 -13.01 9.00 -8.28
#